data_a9b347bb3725325840ee519d89e456ca
#
_entry.id   a9b347bb3725325840ee519d89e456ca
#
_cell.length_a   1.000
_cell.length_b   1.000
_cell.length_c   1.000
_cell.angle_alpha   90.00
_cell.angle_beta   90.00
_cell.angle_gamma   90.00
#
_symmetry.space_group_name_H-M   'P 1'
#
loop_
_entity.id
_entity.type
_entity.pdbx_description
1 polymer ?
#
loop_
_entity_poly.entity_id
_entity_poly.type
_entity_poly.pdbx_seq_one_letter_code
_entity_poly.pdbx_strand_id
1 'polypeptide(L)'
;IIGGAVFDFFDGASARWLKVPSPLGIQLDSLADDITFGLAPSMALMCYLKPIIGWWSLIALLMAAFSALRLAKFNIDERQTTSFIGLATPPNAIFWASLVCYLNTITLPVWAPWILLVGSLLSCYLLISEIPFFSLKSAGKEKMHIIIFSIGCCFILGSCATIAIINKQIAIAILGGAICILWYILYNFCTLRHK
;
A
#
# COMPACT_ATOMS: atom_id res chain seq x y z
N ILE A 1 -9.32 1.39 6.72
CA ILE A 1 -7.88 1.31 6.46
C ILE A 1 -7.10 2.23 7.41
N ILE A 2 -7.33 3.56 7.41
CA ILE A 2 -6.60 4.49 8.32
C ILE A 2 -6.82 4.12 9.80
N GLY A 3 -8.07 3.86 10.21
CA GLY A 3 -8.36 3.42 11.57
C GLY A 3 -7.64 2.12 11.92
N GLY A 4 -7.63 1.13 11.01
CA GLY A 4 -6.90 -0.12 11.21
C GLY A 4 -5.39 0.09 11.37
N ALA A 5 -4.78 0.95 10.54
CA ALA A 5 -3.36 1.29 10.68
C ALA A 5 -3.02 1.95 12.04
N VAL A 6 -3.95 2.75 12.60
CA VAL A 6 -3.78 3.34 13.93
C VAL A 6 -3.85 2.26 15.01
N PHE A 7 -4.81 1.34 14.93
CA PHE A 7 -4.94 0.25 15.91
C PHE A 7 -3.75 -0.71 15.83
N ASP A 8 -3.29 -1.11 14.64
CA ASP A 8 -2.09 -1.91 14.42
C ASP A 8 -0.83 -1.27 15.05
N PHE A 9 -0.68 0.05 14.92
CA PHE A 9 0.41 0.75 15.58
C PHE A 9 0.31 0.67 17.12
N PHE A 10 -0.89 0.80 17.67
CA PHE A 10 -1.11 0.80 19.11
C PHE A 10 -0.98 -0.60 19.74
N ASP A 11 -1.45 -1.65 19.09
CA ASP A 11 -1.34 -3.02 19.63
C ASP A 11 0.11 -3.53 19.55
N GLY A 12 0.84 -3.28 18.48
CA GLY A 12 2.26 -3.54 18.37
C GLY A 12 3.09 -2.75 19.41
N ALA A 13 2.72 -1.49 19.70
CA ALA A 13 3.36 -0.70 20.75
C ALA A 13 3.06 -1.26 22.16
N SER A 14 1.81 -1.64 22.42
CA SER A 14 1.35 -2.20 23.69
C SER A 14 1.99 -3.55 23.99
N ALA A 15 2.08 -4.45 23.01
CA ALA A 15 2.73 -5.76 23.14
C ALA A 15 4.21 -5.63 23.50
N ARG A 16 4.91 -4.66 22.89
CA ARG A 16 6.32 -4.35 23.22
C ARG A 16 6.46 -3.77 24.61
N TRP A 17 5.55 -2.88 25.03
CA TRP A 17 5.59 -2.24 26.34
C TRP A 17 5.30 -3.23 27.46
N LEU A 18 4.34 -4.12 27.26
CA LEU A 18 3.96 -5.15 28.23
C LEU A 18 4.93 -6.35 28.24
N LYS A 19 5.85 -6.46 27.27
CA LYS A 19 6.83 -7.56 27.12
C LYS A 19 6.18 -8.95 27.14
N VAL A 20 4.99 -9.09 26.52
CA VAL A 20 4.23 -10.36 26.43
C VAL A 20 4.04 -10.76 24.96
N PRO A 21 5.11 -11.07 24.22
CA PRO A 21 4.94 -11.62 22.89
C PRO A 21 4.34 -13.02 22.98
N SER A 22 3.25 -13.27 22.27
CA SER A 22 2.68 -14.60 22.13
C SER A 22 2.68 -15.05 20.66
N PRO A 23 2.96 -16.32 20.36
CA PRO A 23 2.89 -16.83 18.99
C PRO A 23 1.50 -16.64 18.36
N LEU A 24 0.45 -16.76 19.15
CA LEU A 24 -0.93 -16.50 18.71
C LEU A 24 -1.14 -15.01 18.39
N GLY A 25 -0.58 -14.09 19.17
CA GLY A 25 -0.67 -12.65 18.93
C GLY A 25 -0.08 -12.27 17.58
N ILE A 26 1.07 -12.82 17.20
CA ILE A 26 1.72 -12.59 15.89
C ILE A 26 0.81 -13.05 14.72
N GLN A 27 0.13 -14.17 14.86
CA GLN A 27 -0.77 -14.67 13.83
C GLN A 27 -2.05 -13.83 13.73
N LEU A 28 -2.60 -13.39 14.88
CA LEU A 28 -3.78 -12.53 14.90
C LEU A 28 -3.48 -11.15 14.29
N ASP A 29 -2.31 -10.59 14.56
CA ASP A 29 -1.80 -9.36 13.96
C ASP A 29 -1.74 -9.48 12.43
N SER A 30 -1.13 -10.55 11.93
CA SER A 30 -1.05 -10.81 10.48
C SER A 30 -2.44 -10.98 9.84
N LEU A 31 -3.42 -11.59 10.52
CA LEU A 31 -4.78 -11.71 10.03
C LEU A 31 -5.51 -10.35 10.03
N ALA A 32 -5.33 -9.55 11.07
CA ALA A 32 -5.88 -8.20 11.15
C ALA A 32 -5.31 -7.30 10.05
N ASP A 33 -4.00 -7.41 9.80
CA ASP A 33 -3.31 -6.73 8.71
C ASP A 33 -3.85 -7.13 7.35
N ASP A 34 -4.09 -8.42 7.11
CA ASP A 34 -4.65 -8.87 5.83
C ASP A 34 -6.08 -8.36 5.62
N ILE A 35 -6.91 -8.35 6.65
CA ILE A 35 -8.26 -7.78 6.56
C ILE A 35 -8.19 -6.28 6.26
N THR A 36 -7.30 -5.55 6.94
CA THR A 36 -7.22 -4.09 6.85
C THR A 36 -6.53 -3.63 5.57
N PHE A 37 -5.42 -4.27 5.19
CA PHE A 37 -4.55 -3.83 4.09
C PHE A 37 -4.61 -4.72 2.86
N GLY A 38 -5.18 -5.92 2.96
CA GLY A 38 -5.43 -6.83 1.84
C GLY A 38 -6.87 -6.77 1.38
N LEU A 39 -7.80 -7.19 2.25
CA LEU A 39 -9.21 -7.37 1.89
C LEU A 39 -9.93 -6.03 1.69
N ALA A 40 -9.79 -5.07 2.59
CA ALA A 40 -10.53 -3.81 2.52
C ALA A 40 -10.26 -3.01 1.22
N PRO A 41 -9.01 -2.78 0.76
CA PRO A 41 -8.76 -2.08 -0.51
C PRO A 41 -9.18 -2.91 -1.72
N SER A 42 -9.06 -4.23 -1.70
CA SER A 42 -9.49 -5.10 -2.80
C SER A 42 -11.02 -5.10 -2.95
N MET A 43 -11.76 -5.14 -1.84
CA MET A 43 -13.22 -4.97 -1.86
C MET A 43 -13.64 -3.58 -2.31
N ALA A 44 -12.96 -2.53 -1.89
CA ALA A 44 -13.23 -1.17 -2.34
C ALA A 44 -13.10 -1.06 -3.87
N LEU A 45 -12.03 -1.61 -4.44
CA LEU A 45 -11.82 -1.64 -5.89
C LEU A 45 -12.87 -2.50 -6.59
N MET A 46 -13.16 -3.69 -6.05
CA MET A 46 -14.21 -4.58 -6.60
C MET A 46 -15.57 -3.87 -6.63
N CYS A 47 -15.99 -3.26 -5.52
CA CYS A 47 -17.27 -2.55 -5.43
C CYS A 47 -17.36 -1.38 -6.41
N TYR A 48 -16.25 -0.66 -6.61
CA TYR A 48 -16.17 0.41 -7.60
C TYR A 48 -16.31 -0.11 -9.03
N LEU A 49 -15.65 -1.22 -9.36
CA LEU A 49 -15.64 -1.80 -10.70
C LEU A 49 -16.92 -2.60 -11.04
N LYS A 50 -17.59 -3.18 -10.04
CA LYS A 50 -18.74 -4.08 -10.24
C LYS A 50 -19.86 -3.51 -11.10
N PRO A 51 -20.33 -2.25 -10.93
CA PRO A 51 -21.37 -1.67 -11.79
C PRO A 51 -20.92 -1.44 -13.24
N ILE A 52 -19.61 -1.43 -13.52
CA ILE A 52 -19.06 -1.09 -14.84
C ILE A 52 -18.72 -2.34 -15.64
N ILE A 53 -18.01 -3.29 -15.03
CA ILE A 53 -17.51 -4.51 -15.69
C ILE A 53 -18.07 -5.81 -15.13
N GLY A 54 -19.09 -5.73 -14.26
CA GLY A 54 -19.80 -6.89 -13.74
C GLY A 54 -18.89 -7.87 -12.98
N TRP A 55 -19.01 -9.16 -13.31
CA TRP A 55 -18.29 -10.25 -12.63
C TRP A 55 -16.77 -10.20 -12.75
N TRP A 56 -16.23 -9.54 -13.77
CA TRP A 56 -14.78 -9.37 -13.93
C TRP A 56 -14.14 -8.60 -12.76
N SER A 57 -14.92 -7.78 -12.04
CA SER A 57 -14.47 -7.07 -10.85
C SER A 57 -13.97 -7.99 -9.72
N LEU A 58 -14.43 -9.26 -9.68
CA LEU A 58 -13.98 -10.24 -8.68
C LEU A 58 -12.48 -10.53 -8.75
N ILE A 59 -11.85 -10.30 -9.91
CA ILE A 59 -10.39 -10.43 -10.06
C ILE A 59 -9.64 -9.51 -9.07
N ALA A 60 -10.20 -8.36 -8.72
CA ALA A 60 -9.60 -7.46 -7.74
C ALA A 60 -9.41 -8.11 -6.36
N LEU A 61 -10.23 -9.12 -6.00
CA LEU A 61 -10.11 -9.84 -4.73
C LEU A 61 -8.85 -10.71 -4.65
N LEU A 62 -8.23 -11.04 -5.78
CA LEU A 62 -6.93 -11.73 -5.78
C LEU A 62 -5.88 -10.95 -4.98
N MET A 63 -5.99 -9.62 -4.95
CA MET A 63 -5.07 -8.78 -4.19
C MET A 63 -5.10 -9.09 -2.68
N ALA A 64 -6.26 -9.47 -2.11
CA ALA A 64 -6.35 -9.95 -0.72
C ALA A 64 -5.61 -11.28 -0.54
N ALA A 65 -5.83 -12.25 -1.44
CA ALA A 65 -5.17 -13.55 -1.36
C ALA A 65 -3.63 -13.42 -1.48
N PHE A 66 -3.16 -12.53 -2.35
CA PHE A 66 -1.73 -12.27 -2.52
C PHE A 66 -1.14 -11.47 -1.34
N SER A 67 -1.93 -10.63 -0.68
CA SER A 67 -1.56 -9.97 0.57
C SER A 67 -1.38 -11.00 1.70
N ALA A 68 -2.34 -11.91 1.89
CA ALA A 68 -2.24 -13.00 2.86
C ALA A 68 -0.99 -13.86 2.62
N LEU A 69 -0.74 -14.25 1.35
CA LEU A 69 0.44 -15.02 0.99
C LEU A 69 1.75 -14.29 1.30
N ARG A 70 1.79 -12.97 1.07
CA ARG A 70 2.93 -12.13 1.42
C ARG A 70 3.18 -12.11 2.93
N LEU A 71 2.14 -11.91 3.73
CA LEU A 71 2.25 -11.91 5.20
C LEU A 71 2.72 -13.26 5.73
N ALA A 72 2.20 -14.35 5.18
CA ALA A 72 2.65 -15.70 5.50
C ALA A 72 4.13 -15.92 5.15
N LYS A 73 4.58 -15.49 3.96
CA LYS A 73 6.00 -15.51 3.57
C LYS A 73 6.86 -14.68 4.55
N PHE A 74 6.39 -13.48 4.91
CA PHE A 74 7.12 -12.61 5.82
C PHE A 74 7.34 -13.24 7.21
N ASN A 75 6.35 -13.96 7.73
CA ASN A 75 6.44 -14.62 9.03
C ASN A 75 7.42 -15.80 9.07
N ILE A 76 7.76 -16.36 7.91
CA ILE A 76 8.65 -17.55 7.80
C ILE A 76 10.06 -17.15 7.35
N ASP A 77 10.22 -16.03 6.64
CA ASP A 77 11.49 -15.65 5.99
C ASP A 77 12.40 -14.86 6.93
N GLU A 78 13.43 -15.52 7.46
CA GLU A 78 14.43 -14.92 8.36
C GLU A 78 15.32 -13.85 7.67
N ARG A 79 15.34 -13.81 6.33
CA ARG A 79 16.17 -12.85 5.56
C ARG A 79 15.66 -11.41 5.65
N GLN A 80 14.41 -11.21 6.07
CA GLN A 80 13.73 -9.90 6.08
C GLN A 80 14.00 -9.04 7.32
N THR A 81 15.07 -9.33 8.06
CA THR A 81 15.46 -8.55 9.26
C THR A 81 16.05 -7.18 8.91
N THR A 82 16.67 -7.02 7.74
CA THR A 82 17.40 -5.81 7.33
C THR A 82 16.81 -5.08 6.12
N SER A 83 16.10 -5.78 5.23
CA SER A 83 15.47 -5.19 4.03
C SER A 83 14.11 -5.83 3.78
N PHE A 84 13.17 -5.07 3.24
CA PHE A 84 11.90 -5.62 2.80
C PHE A 84 12.04 -6.24 1.40
N ILE A 85 11.51 -7.46 1.25
CA ILE A 85 11.41 -8.14 -0.03
C ILE A 85 9.95 -8.01 -0.50
N GLY A 86 9.76 -7.47 -1.71
CA GLY A 86 8.44 -7.17 -2.27
C GLY A 86 7.76 -5.92 -1.70
N LEU A 87 6.70 -5.47 -2.37
CA LEU A 87 5.90 -4.32 -1.94
C LEU A 87 5.20 -4.64 -0.60
N ALA A 88 5.30 -3.75 0.38
CA ALA A 88 4.62 -3.91 1.65
C ALA A 88 3.09 -3.77 1.50
N THR A 89 2.30 -4.50 2.34
CA THR A 89 0.82 -4.48 2.30
C THR A 89 0.23 -3.11 2.62
N PRO A 90 0.71 -2.34 3.64
CA PRO A 90 0.15 -1.04 3.93
C PRO A 90 0.32 0.00 2.81
N PRO A 91 1.50 0.16 2.16
CA PRO A 91 1.62 0.98 0.96
C PRO A 91 0.65 0.61 -0.16
N ASN A 92 0.52 -0.69 -0.47
CA ASN A 92 -0.43 -1.14 -1.47
C ASN A 92 -1.88 -0.75 -1.12
N ALA A 93 -2.27 -0.91 0.14
CA ALA A 93 -3.60 -0.52 0.63
C ALA A 93 -3.85 0.98 0.52
N ILE A 94 -2.89 1.81 0.89
CA ILE A 94 -2.98 3.27 0.77
C ILE A 94 -3.12 3.67 -0.70
N PHE A 95 -2.35 3.06 -1.59
CA PHE A 95 -2.44 3.31 -3.03
C PHE A 95 -3.86 3.08 -3.55
N TRP A 96 -4.41 1.87 -3.36
CA TRP A 96 -5.71 1.51 -3.90
C TRP A 96 -6.86 2.25 -3.23
N ALA A 97 -6.80 2.44 -1.90
CA ALA A 97 -7.82 3.21 -1.18
C ALA A 97 -7.87 4.68 -1.63
N SER A 98 -6.71 5.31 -1.77
CA SER A 98 -6.60 6.70 -2.23
C SER A 98 -7.08 6.84 -3.66
N LEU A 99 -6.68 5.91 -4.52
CA LEU A 99 -7.08 5.90 -5.92
C LEU A 99 -8.59 5.72 -6.07
N VAL A 100 -9.19 4.71 -5.43
CA VAL A 100 -10.64 4.47 -5.49
C VAL A 100 -11.43 5.65 -4.93
N CYS A 101 -10.97 6.27 -3.85
CA CYS A 101 -11.60 7.45 -3.29
C CYS A 101 -11.66 8.61 -4.30
N TYR A 102 -10.57 8.83 -5.03
CA TYR A 102 -10.53 9.85 -6.09
C TYR A 102 -11.40 9.47 -7.29
N LEU A 103 -11.36 8.22 -7.74
CA LEU A 103 -12.11 7.73 -8.90
C LEU A 103 -13.63 7.87 -8.74
N ASN A 104 -14.14 7.84 -7.49
CA ASN A 104 -15.56 8.10 -7.22
C ASN A 104 -15.98 9.56 -7.49
N THR A 105 -15.05 10.47 -7.72
CA THR A 105 -15.35 11.89 -7.99
C THR A 105 -15.28 12.26 -9.47
N ILE A 106 -14.84 11.35 -10.32
CA ILE A 106 -14.69 11.58 -11.75
C ILE A 106 -15.40 10.49 -12.56
N THR A 107 -15.79 10.83 -13.78
CA THR A 107 -16.28 9.86 -14.75
C THR A 107 -15.14 9.27 -15.56
N LEU A 108 -15.04 7.95 -15.59
CA LEU A 108 -13.99 7.25 -16.32
C LEU A 108 -14.43 6.89 -17.74
N PRO A 109 -13.49 6.90 -18.73
CA PRO A 109 -13.74 6.33 -20.03
C PRO A 109 -13.90 4.79 -19.94
N VAL A 110 -14.59 4.18 -20.90
CA VAL A 110 -14.99 2.77 -20.91
C VAL A 110 -13.81 1.79 -20.78
N TRP A 111 -12.62 2.17 -21.22
CA TRP A 111 -11.41 1.34 -21.15
C TRP A 111 -10.69 1.41 -19.79
N ALA A 112 -10.89 2.47 -19.00
CA ALA A 112 -10.16 2.70 -17.76
C ALA A 112 -10.35 1.59 -16.70
N PRO A 113 -11.54 1.00 -16.50
CA PRO A 113 -11.74 -0.13 -15.57
C PRO A 113 -10.84 -1.33 -15.85
N TRP A 114 -10.54 -1.59 -17.12
CA TRP A 114 -9.65 -2.68 -17.52
C TRP A 114 -8.19 -2.41 -17.13
N ILE A 115 -7.76 -1.15 -17.25
CA ILE A 115 -6.42 -0.73 -16.76
C ILE A 115 -6.33 -0.89 -15.24
N LEU A 116 -7.38 -0.53 -14.50
CA LEU A 116 -7.41 -0.73 -13.05
C LEU A 116 -7.31 -2.21 -12.67
N LEU A 117 -7.97 -3.09 -13.43
CA LEU A 117 -7.87 -4.53 -13.25
C LEU A 117 -6.44 -5.04 -13.51
N VAL A 118 -5.82 -4.64 -14.61
CA VAL A 118 -4.42 -4.97 -14.90
C VAL A 118 -3.49 -4.42 -13.83
N GLY A 119 -3.74 -3.19 -13.35
CA GLY A 119 -3.01 -2.60 -12.24
C GLY A 119 -3.12 -3.40 -10.94
N SER A 120 -4.31 -3.97 -10.64
CA SER A 120 -4.47 -4.83 -9.47
C SER A 120 -3.70 -6.14 -9.60
N LEU A 121 -3.63 -6.74 -10.77
CA LEU A 121 -2.80 -7.91 -11.04
C LEU A 121 -1.30 -7.60 -10.93
N LEU A 122 -0.88 -6.42 -11.40
CA LEU A 122 0.50 -5.94 -11.21
C LEU A 122 0.82 -5.75 -9.73
N SER A 123 -0.11 -5.23 -8.93
CA SER A 123 0.04 -5.14 -7.47
C SER A 123 0.20 -6.52 -6.83
N CYS A 124 -0.58 -7.53 -7.28
CA CYS A 124 -0.43 -8.92 -6.83
C CYS A 124 0.98 -9.45 -7.10
N TYR A 125 1.51 -9.17 -8.29
CA TYR A 125 2.89 -9.55 -8.63
C TYR A 125 3.91 -8.84 -7.74
N LEU A 126 3.77 -7.52 -7.53
CA LEU A 126 4.70 -6.74 -6.70
C LEU A 126 4.69 -7.16 -5.23
N LEU A 127 3.54 -7.59 -4.70
CA LEU A 127 3.42 -8.10 -3.33
C LEU A 127 4.29 -9.34 -3.08
N ILE A 128 4.41 -10.23 -4.08
CA ILE A 128 5.15 -11.51 -3.94
C ILE A 128 6.55 -11.43 -4.55
N SER A 129 6.84 -10.39 -5.34
CA SER A 129 8.12 -10.24 -6.03
C SER A 129 9.29 -10.26 -5.04
N GLU A 130 10.42 -10.82 -5.46
CA GLU A 130 11.66 -10.82 -4.66
C GLU A 130 12.48 -9.53 -4.85
N ILE A 131 11.84 -8.46 -5.32
CA ILE A 131 12.49 -7.17 -5.51
C ILE A 131 12.79 -6.56 -4.14
N PRO A 132 14.06 -6.23 -3.82
CA PRO A 132 14.39 -5.59 -2.55
C PRO A 132 13.89 -4.15 -2.55
N PHE A 133 13.00 -3.83 -1.62
CA PHE A 133 12.55 -2.48 -1.35
C PHE A 133 13.34 -1.88 -0.20
N PHE A 134 13.76 -0.60 -0.32
CA PHE A 134 14.46 0.05 0.77
C PHE A 134 13.55 0.23 1.99
N SER A 135 14.13 0.00 3.17
CA SER A 135 13.41 0.16 4.44
C SER A 135 13.62 1.56 5.00
N LEU A 136 12.54 2.27 5.30
CA LEU A 136 12.60 3.56 6.00
C LEU A 136 13.21 3.46 7.41
N LYS A 137 13.33 2.23 7.97
CA LYS A 137 13.93 1.95 9.27
C LYS A 137 15.45 1.76 9.23
N SER A 138 16.04 1.62 8.04
CA SER A 138 17.48 1.41 7.89
C SER A 138 18.27 2.71 8.10
N ALA A 139 18.64 2.98 9.33
CA ALA A 139 19.23 4.26 9.76
C ALA A 139 20.73 4.45 9.39
N GLY A 140 21.37 3.50 8.68
CA GLY A 140 22.81 3.52 8.43
C GLY A 140 23.24 4.21 7.14
N LYS A 141 23.39 3.41 6.07
CA LYS A 141 23.94 3.85 4.77
C LYS A 141 22.94 4.53 3.84
N GLU A 142 21.63 4.44 4.13
CA GLU A 142 20.55 4.90 3.24
C GLU A 142 19.92 6.24 3.64
N LYS A 143 20.53 7.00 4.56
CA LYS A 143 19.96 8.29 5.03
C LYS A 143 19.65 9.25 3.87
N MET A 144 20.51 9.33 2.87
CA MET A 144 20.32 10.20 1.71
C MET A 144 19.06 9.79 0.91
N HIS A 145 18.84 8.48 0.71
CA HIS A 145 17.66 7.97 0.01
C HIS A 145 16.38 8.28 0.77
N ILE A 146 16.38 8.14 2.11
CA ILE A 146 15.24 8.48 2.96
C ILE A 146 14.93 9.98 2.87
N ILE A 147 15.95 10.85 2.89
CA ILE A 147 15.79 12.30 2.78
C ILE A 147 15.19 12.68 1.43
N ILE A 148 15.75 12.19 0.32
CA ILE A 148 15.26 12.48 -1.04
C ILE A 148 13.82 12.00 -1.20
N PHE A 149 13.53 10.79 -0.72
CA PHE A 149 12.17 10.23 -0.74
C PHE A 149 11.19 11.09 0.07
N SER A 150 11.55 11.48 1.30
CA SER A 150 10.72 12.30 2.17
C SER A 150 10.43 13.68 1.58
N ILE A 151 11.42 14.32 0.98
CA ILE A 151 11.27 15.61 0.29
C ILE A 151 10.28 15.45 -0.88
N GLY A 152 10.41 14.38 -1.69
CA GLY A 152 9.49 14.09 -2.78
C GLY A 152 8.06 13.90 -2.28
N CYS A 153 7.85 13.14 -1.22
CA CYS A 153 6.53 12.93 -0.61
C CYS A 153 5.93 14.25 -0.08
N CYS A 154 6.72 15.06 0.63
CA CYS A 154 6.27 16.36 1.13
C CYS A 154 5.85 17.30 -0.02
N PHE A 155 6.61 17.31 -1.12
CA PHE A 155 6.28 18.10 -2.30
C PHE A 155 4.99 17.62 -2.96
N ILE A 156 4.80 16.30 -3.14
CA ILE A 156 3.60 15.69 -3.73
C ILE A 156 2.38 16.00 -2.86
N LEU A 157 2.45 15.76 -1.55
CA LEU A 157 1.34 15.99 -0.64
C LEU A 157 0.98 17.48 -0.56
N GLY A 158 1.99 18.36 -0.51
CA GLY A 158 1.79 19.80 -0.51
C GLY A 158 1.11 20.30 -1.79
N SER A 159 1.57 19.83 -2.96
CA SER A 159 0.95 20.23 -4.24
C SER A 159 -0.49 19.68 -4.38
N CYS A 160 -0.73 18.44 -3.99
CA CYS A 160 -2.09 17.87 -4.01
C CYS A 160 -3.03 18.60 -3.03
N ALA A 161 -2.53 18.97 -1.85
CA ALA A 161 -3.32 19.74 -0.87
C ALA A 161 -3.68 21.14 -1.38
N THR A 162 -2.72 21.85 -1.99
CA THR A 162 -2.99 23.18 -2.57
C THR A 162 -3.99 23.11 -3.71
N ILE A 163 -3.86 22.15 -4.62
CA ILE A 163 -4.81 21.93 -5.72
C ILE A 163 -6.21 21.55 -5.17
N ALA A 164 -6.26 20.72 -4.12
CA ALA A 164 -7.51 20.35 -3.48
C ALA A 164 -8.25 21.53 -2.86
N ILE A 165 -7.53 22.46 -2.24
CA ILE A 165 -8.08 23.70 -1.67
C ILE A 165 -8.63 24.60 -2.78
N ILE A 166 -7.87 24.81 -3.85
CA ILE A 166 -8.26 25.65 -5.00
C ILE A 166 -9.55 25.09 -5.64
N ASN A 167 -9.60 23.78 -5.88
CA ASN A 167 -10.74 23.13 -6.55
C ASN A 167 -11.87 22.75 -5.58
N LYS A 168 -11.71 22.95 -4.28
CA LYS A 168 -12.65 22.53 -3.22
C LYS A 168 -12.99 21.04 -3.26
N GLN A 169 -12.05 20.21 -3.69
CA GLN A 169 -12.20 18.76 -3.82
C GLN A 169 -11.18 18.01 -2.94
N ILE A 170 -11.60 17.56 -1.78
CA ILE A 170 -10.76 16.81 -0.83
C ILE A 170 -10.18 15.52 -1.47
N ALA A 171 -10.89 14.92 -2.42
CA ALA A 171 -10.43 13.71 -3.11
C ALA A 171 -9.08 13.87 -3.81
N ILE A 172 -8.72 15.08 -4.28
CA ILE A 172 -7.43 15.38 -4.87
C ILE A 172 -6.32 15.30 -3.82
N ALA A 173 -6.56 15.76 -2.59
CA ALA A 173 -5.59 15.62 -1.50
C ALA A 173 -5.36 14.16 -1.15
N ILE A 174 -6.43 13.34 -1.13
CA ILE A 174 -6.36 11.90 -0.88
C ILE A 174 -5.58 11.19 -1.99
N LEU A 175 -5.74 11.59 -3.26
CA LEU A 175 -4.98 11.06 -4.39
C LEU A 175 -3.46 11.23 -4.21
N GLY A 176 -3.03 12.26 -3.48
CA GLY A 176 -1.63 12.46 -3.11
C GLY A 176 -1.00 11.23 -2.46
N GLY A 177 -1.77 10.45 -1.68
CA GLY A 177 -1.31 9.18 -1.11
C GLY A 177 -0.95 8.15 -2.19
N ALA A 178 -1.79 7.98 -3.22
CA ALA A 178 -1.50 7.07 -4.33
C ALA A 178 -0.25 7.52 -5.11
N ILE A 179 -0.11 8.82 -5.36
CA ILE A 179 1.06 9.36 -6.08
C ILE A 179 2.35 9.16 -5.27
N CYS A 180 2.31 9.32 -3.95
CA CYS A 180 3.47 9.04 -3.08
C CYS A 180 3.90 7.58 -3.15
N ILE A 181 2.96 6.63 -3.22
CA ILE A 181 3.29 5.21 -3.34
C ILE A 181 3.86 4.89 -4.72
N LEU A 182 3.33 5.49 -5.79
CA LEU A 182 3.95 5.38 -7.12
C LEU A 182 5.38 5.94 -7.13
N TRP A 183 5.60 7.09 -6.48
CA TRP A 183 6.93 7.65 -6.29
C TRP A 183 7.86 6.70 -5.54
N TYR A 184 7.37 6.06 -4.46
CA TYR A 184 8.13 5.05 -3.73
C TYR A 184 8.56 3.88 -4.61
N ILE A 185 7.64 3.33 -5.41
CA ILE A 185 7.91 2.21 -6.31
C ILE A 185 8.94 2.63 -7.37
N LEU A 186 8.71 3.74 -8.07
CA LEU A 186 9.61 4.23 -9.12
C LEU A 186 11.00 4.56 -8.58
N TYR A 187 11.08 5.23 -7.44
CA TYR A 187 12.34 5.58 -6.79
C TYR A 187 13.14 4.33 -6.43
N ASN A 188 12.47 3.28 -5.92
CA ASN A 188 13.11 2.02 -5.61
C ASN A 188 13.69 1.34 -6.87
N PHE A 189 12.94 1.29 -7.97
CA PHE A 189 13.43 0.75 -9.24
C PHE A 189 14.63 1.54 -9.81
N CYS A 190 14.60 2.86 -9.70
CA CYS A 190 15.73 3.69 -10.13
C CYS A 190 16.99 3.41 -9.30
N THR A 191 16.86 3.24 -8.00
CA THR A 191 18.01 2.98 -7.11
C THR A 191 18.60 1.58 -7.27
N LEU A 192 17.75 0.58 -7.59
CA LEU A 192 18.23 -0.79 -7.87
C LEU A 192 19.07 -0.87 -9.15
N ARG A 193 18.79 -0.03 -10.14
CA ARG A 193 19.51 -0.01 -11.41
C ARG A 193 20.94 0.53 -11.30
N HIS A 194 21.26 1.20 -10.18
CA HIS A 194 22.58 1.78 -9.91
C HIS A 194 23.43 0.97 -8.92
N LYS A 195 22.94 -0.19 -8.46
CA LYS A 195 23.70 -1.20 -7.71
C LYS A 195 24.07 -2.37 -8.60
#